data_b8d74ac5362d337a51efc168a7d2d88a
#
_entry.id   b8d74ac5362d337a51efc168a7d2d88a
#
_cell.length_a   1.000
_cell.length_b   1.000
_cell.length_c   1.000
_cell.angle_alpha   90.00
_cell.angle_beta   90.00
_cell.angle_gamma   90.00
#
_symmetry.space_group_name_H-M   'P 1'
#
loop_
_entity.id
_entity.type
_entity.pdbx_description
1 polymer ?
#
loop_
_entity_poly.entity_id
_entity_poly.type
_entity_poly.pdbx_seq_one_letter_code
_entity_poly.pdbx_strand_id
1 'polypeptide(L)'
;MAEDLTEYMHEDGLKVRYLHSDIDTLERIGIIRDLRLGVFNVLVGINLLREGLDIPECALMAILDADKEGYLRSKTSLIQTIGRASRNVDSKVIMYADNTTKSMAAAINETKRRREKQLKFNKENNITPLSIKKNIDEILEHTAEQDHVTIEIENTKQLVGKDLNNYIQNLEKKMQDYASKLEFEEAAQLRDEINRLKAKQLGVPNKILELNR
;
A
#
# COMPACT_ATOMS: atom_id res chain seq x y z
N MET A 1 9.04 8.98 20.22
CA MET A 1 10.28 8.55 19.49
C MET A 1 10.15 8.69 17.96
N ALA A 2 9.14 8.15 17.27
CA ALA A 2 9.05 8.33 15.81
C ALA A 2 8.74 9.78 15.42
N GLU A 3 7.84 10.42 16.13
CA GLU A 3 7.52 11.84 15.97
C GLU A 3 8.71 12.72 16.30
N ASP A 4 9.33 12.53 17.47
CA ASP A 4 10.51 13.29 17.90
C ASP A 4 11.67 13.15 16.91
N LEU A 5 11.86 11.93 16.36
CA LEU A 5 12.88 11.70 15.32
C LEU A 5 12.53 12.44 14.03
N THR A 6 11.26 12.48 13.66
CA THR A 6 10.80 13.20 12.47
C THR A 6 11.01 14.70 12.65
N GLU A 7 10.68 15.24 13.82
CA GLU A 7 10.88 16.65 14.17
C GLU A 7 12.36 17.02 14.13
N TYR A 8 13.21 16.22 14.77
CA TYR A 8 14.66 16.40 14.74
C TYR A 8 15.24 16.41 13.31
N MET A 9 14.83 15.45 12.48
CA MET A 9 15.28 15.39 11.08
C MET A 9 14.75 16.57 10.25
N HIS A 10 13.56 17.06 10.56
CA HIS A 10 12.99 18.22 9.90
C HIS A 10 13.76 19.52 10.28
N GLU A 11 14.14 19.67 11.54
CA GLU A 11 14.98 20.77 12.01
C GLU A 11 16.36 20.78 11.33
N ASP A 12 16.91 19.59 11.05
CA ASP A 12 18.15 19.40 10.29
C ASP A 12 17.98 19.67 8.76
N GLY A 13 16.79 20.08 8.32
CA GLY A 13 16.49 20.45 6.94
C GLY A 13 16.17 19.26 6.02
N LEU A 14 15.97 18.06 6.56
CA LEU A 14 15.57 16.90 5.77
C LEU A 14 14.07 16.95 5.46
N LYS A 15 13.72 16.58 4.23
CA LYS A 15 12.32 16.37 3.84
C LYS A 15 11.87 15.01 4.34
N VAL A 16 11.24 14.99 5.51
CA VAL A 16 10.84 13.80 6.22
C VAL A 16 9.33 13.80 6.48
N ARG A 17 8.73 12.61 6.43
CA ARG A 17 7.37 12.35 6.93
C ARG A 17 7.38 11.13 7.84
N TYR A 18 6.44 11.07 8.77
CA TYR A 18 6.20 9.85 9.52
C TYR A 18 4.86 9.20 9.13
N LEU A 19 4.77 7.90 9.34
CA LEU A 19 3.58 7.12 9.09
C LEU A 19 3.18 6.40 10.38
N HIS A 20 1.97 6.67 10.84
CA HIS A 20 1.36 6.11 12.04
C HIS A 20 0.40 4.96 11.67
N SER A 21 0.09 4.09 12.65
CA SER A 21 -0.87 2.99 12.45
C SER A 21 -2.31 3.46 12.18
N ASP A 22 -2.64 4.68 12.64
CA ASP A 22 -3.99 5.22 12.61
C ASP A 22 -4.28 6.08 11.36
N ILE A 23 -3.31 6.18 10.47
CA ILE A 23 -3.47 6.89 9.18
C ILE A 23 -4.38 6.06 8.27
N ASP A 24 -5.39 6.73 7.70
CA ASP A 24 -6.31 6.12 6.75
C ASP A 24 -5.59 5.55 5.52
N THR A 25 -6.16 4.50 4.95
CA THR A 25 -5.57 3.77 3.81
C THR A 25 -5.31 4.68 2.61
N LEU A 26 -6.21 5.60 2.31
CA LEU A 26 -6.06 6.54 1.19
C LEU A 26 -4.92 7.54 1.43
N GLU A 27 -4.82 8.09 2.64
CA GLU A 27 -3.74 9.00 3.01
C GLU A 27 -2.39 8.27 2.98
N ARG A 28 -2.34 7.03 3.44
CA ARG A 28 -1.16 6.18 3.38
C ARG A 28 -0.66 5.96 1.95
N ILE A 29 -1.57 5.70 1.00
CA ILE A 29 -1.24 5.57 -0.42
C ILE A 29 -0.65 6.87 -0.95
N GLY A 30 -1.25 8.02 -0.59
CA GLY A 30 -0.75 9.34 -0.93
C GLY A 30 0.67 9.58 -0.43
N ILE A 31 0.97 9.25 0.84
CA ILE A 31 2.30 9.37 1.44
C ILE A 31 3.33 8.50 0.70
N ILE A 32 2.97 7.26 0.36
CA ILE A 32 3.88 6.36 -0.37
C ILE A 32 4.14 6.87 -1.79
N ARG A 33 3.11 7.37 -2.46
CA ARG A 33 3.23 8.00 -3.78
C ARG A 33 4.16 9.21 -3.74
N ASP A 34 3.98 10.09 -2.77
CA ASP A 34 4.80 11.29 -2.59
C ASP A 34 6.27 10.93 -2.30
N LEU A 35 6.52 9.88 -1.51
CA LEU A 35 7.86 9.34 -1.30
C LEU A 35 8.49 8.87 -2.61
N ARG A 36 7.76 8.10 -3.41
CA ARG A 36 8.24 7.60 -4.70
C ARG A 36 8.44 8.70 -5.74
N LEU A 37 7.66 9.75 -5.69
CA LEU A 37 7.82 10.96 -6.51
C LEU A 37 8.96 11.87 -6.02
N GLY A 38 9.55 11.60 -4.83
CA GLY A 38 10.64 12.41 -4.27
C GLY A 38 10.17 13.75 -3.70
N VAL A 39 8.89 13.90 -3.39
CA VAL A 39 8.37 15.10 -2.68
C VAL A 39 9.05 15.22 -1.33
N PHE A 40 9.31 14.09 -0.68
CA PHE A 40 10.15 13.97 0.51
C PHE A 40 11.07 12.75 0.39
N ASN A 41 12.15 12.70 1.18
CA ASN A 41 13.23 11.72 1.00
C ASN A 41 13.30 10.69 2.11
N VAL A 42 12.69 10.96 3.26
CA VAL A 42 12.76 10.09 4.44
C VAL A 42 11.35 9.79 4.94
N LEU A 43 11.06 8.52 5.13
CA LEU A 43 9.83 8.04 5.75
C LEU A 43 10.19 7.34 7.07
N VAL A 44 9.71 7.89 8.17
CA VAL A 44 9.81 7.28 9.50
C VAL A 44 8.51 6.57 9.82
N GLY A 45 8.59 5.38 10.37
CA GLY A 45 7.35 4.70 10.76
C GLY A 45 7.52 3.50 11.65
N ILE A 46 6.45 3.18 12.36
CA ILE A 46 6.34 2.04 13.25
C ILE A 46 5.70 0.92 12.47
N ASN A 47 6.38 -0.23 12.35
CA ASN A 47 5.87 -1.44 11.69
C ASN A 47 5.47 -1.30 10.20
N LEU A 48 5.85 -0.22 9.57
CA LEU A 48 5.47 0.11 8.19
C LEU A 48 5.72 -1.00 7.18
N LEU A 49 6.78 -1.75 7.41
CA LEU A 49 7.30 -2.69 6.42
C LEU A 49 6.62 -4.07 6.44
N ARG A 50 5.65 -4.30 7.33
CA ARG A 50 4.90 -5.57 7.37
C ARG A 50 3.70 -5.60 6.40
N GLU A 51 3.20 -4.45 5.98
CA GLU A 51 1.91 -4.32 5.29
C GLU A 51 2.07 -4.06 3.79
N GLY A 52 2.71 -4.96 3.09
CA GLY A 52 2.66 -4.96 1.62
C GLY A 52 3.32 -3.80 0.87
N LEU A 53 4.04 -2.90 1.55
CA LEU A 53 4.69 -1.75 0.92
C LEU A 53 5.73 -2.20 -0.11
N ASP A 54 5.59 -1.68 -1.31
CA ASP A 54 6.50 -1.88 -2.42
C ASP A 54 7.12 -0.56 -2.85
N ILE A 55 8.36 -0.30 -2.40
CA ILE A 55 9.09 0.93 -2.67
C ILE A 55 10.42 0.55 -3.35
N PRO A 56 10.40 0.32 -4.68
CA PRO A 56 11.63 -0.06 -5.40
C PRO A 56 12.72 1.01 -5.34
N GLU A 57 12.35 2.26 -5.13
CA GLU A 57 13.27 3.41 -5.07
C GLU A 57 14.01 3.52 -3.73
N CYS A 58 13.69 2.66 -2.74
CA CYS A 58 14.32 2.71 -1.42
C CYS A 58 15.81 2.33 -1.49
N ALA A 59 16.68 3.32 -1.34
CA ALA A 59 18.13 3.15 -1.36
C ALA A 59 18.71 2.83 0.03
N LEU A 60 18.10 3.30 1.09
CA LEU A 60 18.54 3.09 2.47
C LEU A 60 17.37 2.67 3.36
N MET A 61 17.58 1.62 4.13
CA MET A 61 16.66 1.19 5.16
C MET A 61 17.38 1.15 6.51
N ALA A 62 16.86 1.89 7.47
CA ALA A 62 17.35 1.92 8.84
C ALA A 62 16.37 1.19 9.77
N ILE A 63 16.86 0.22 10.53
CA ILE A 63 16.09 -0.49 11.55
C ILE A 63 16.63 -0.05 12.91
N LEU A 64 15.86 0.76 13.60
CA LEU A 64 16.20 1.24 14.94
C LEU A 64 15.85 0.17 15.98
N ASP A 65 16.58 0.14 17.11
CA ASP A 65 16.38 -0.83 18.20
C ASP A 65 16.28 -2.27 17.67
N ALA A 66 17.21 -2.65 16.80
CA ALA A 66 17.17 -3.97 16.16
C ALA A 66 17.46 -5.12 17.15
N ASP A 67 18.05 -4.82 18.30
CA ASP A 67 18.35 -5.75 19.41
C ASP A 67 17.19 -5.90 20.41
N LYS A 68 16.16 -5.07 20.34
CA LYS A 68 14.97 -5.21 21.20
C LYS A 68 14.19 -6.45 20.76
N GLU A 69 14.51 -7.60 21.35
CA GLU A 69 13.89 -8.87 20.99
C GLU A 69 12.37 -8.82 21.17
N GLY A 70 11.64 -9.34 20.18
CA GLY A 70 10.19 -9.37 20.12
C GLY A 70 9.71 -9.85 18.76
N TYR A 71 8.39 -9.95 18.60
CA TYR A 71 7.78 -10.42 17.35
C TYR A 71 8.25 -9.65 16.11
N LEU A 72 8.48 -8.34 16.24
CA LEU A 72 8.92 -7.46 15.17
C LEU A 72 10.41 -7.55 14.85
N ARG A 73 11.19 -8.13 15.74
CA ARG A 73 12.63 -8.31 15.62
C ARG A 73 13.03 -9.78 15.54
N SER A 74 12.06 -10.66 15.28
CA SER A 74 12.34 -12.07 15.00
C SER A 74 13.16 -12.21 13.71
N LYS A 75 13.89 -13.31 13.57
CA LYS A 75 14.65 -13.65 12.35
C LYS A 75 13.82 -13.48 11.10
N THR A 76 12.58 -14.00 11.08
CA THR A 76 11.69 -13.93 9.92
C THR A 76 11.28 -12.50 9.58
N SER A 77 10.93 -11.72 10.60
CA SER A 77 10.55 -10.31 10.44
C SER A 77 11.72 -9.49 9.90
N LEU A 78 12.93 -9.67 10.44
CA LEU A 78 14.14 -8.99 9.94
C LEU A 78 14.45 -9.37 8.49
N ILE A 79 14.37 -10.65 8.11
CA ILE A 79 14.58 -11.09 6.72
C ILE A 79 13.54 -10.47 5.78
N GLN A 80 12.27 -10.42 6.18
CA GLN A 80 11.23 -9.78 5.38
C GLN A 80 11.49 -8.29 5.17
N THR A 81 11.88 -7.59 6.22
CA THR A 81 12.22 -6.17 6.20
C THR A 81 13.42 -5.93 5.28
N ILE A 82 14.51 -6.68 5.45
CA ILE A 82 15.71 -6.61 4.60
C ILE A 82 15.35 -6.90 3.13
N GLY A 83 14.49 -7.89 2.89
CA GLY A 83 14.06 -8.29 1.55
C GLY A 83 13.32 -7.20 0.76
N ARG A 84 12.74 -6.22 1.44
CA ARG A 84 12.07 -5.08 0.77
C ARG A 84 13.07 -4.12 0.14
N ALA A 85 14.23 -3.92 0.77
CA ALA A 85 15.30 -3.12 0.21
C ALA A 85 15.98 -3.80 -1.00
N SER A 86 15.86 -5.11 -1.16
CA SER A 86 16.55 -5.88 -2.21
C SER A 86 16.08 -5.61 -3.65
N ARG A 87 15.06 -4.77 -3.85
CA ARG A 87 14.57 -4.36 -5.16
C ARG A 87 15.42 -3.27 -5.82
N ASN A 88 16.21 -2.58 -5.02
CA ASN A 88 17.19 -1.62 -5.50
C ASN A 88 18.59 -2.25 -5.41
N VAL A 89 19.35 -2.21 -6.50
CA VAL A 89 20.70 -2.80 -6.60
C VAL A 89 21.67 -2.14 -5.62
N ASP A 90 21.54 -0.83 -5.40
CA ASP A 90 22.43 -0.04 -4.55
C ASP A 90 21.94 0.07 -3.11
N SER A 91 20.87 -0.64 -2.76
CA SER A 91 20.26 -0.52 -1.44
C SER A 91 21.17 -1.05 -0.33
N LYS A 92 21.09 -0.33 0.80
CA LYS A 92 21.74 -0.70 2.07
C LYS A 92 20.70 -0.84 3.18
N VAL A 93 20.93 -1.82 4.06
CA VAL A 93 20.15 -1.97 5.29
C VAL A 93 21.10 -1.79 6.46
N ILE A 94 20.78 -0.87 7.35
CA ILE A 94 21.53 -0.60 8.59
C ILE A 94 20.64 -1.00 9.76
N MET A 95 21.17 -1.82 10.64
CA MET A 95 20.53 -2.18 11.91
C MET A 95 21.25 -1.46 13.04
N TYR A 96 20.56 -0.56 13.72
CA TYR A 96 21.05 0.13 14.90
C TYR A 96 20.75 -0.71 16.14
N ALA A 97 21.77 -1.09 16.87
CA ALA A 97 21.68 -1.97 18.01
C ALA A 97 22.91 -1.83 18.91
N ASP A 98 22.74 -1.96 20.22
CA ASP A 98 23.84 -1.99 21.16
C ASP A 98 24.55 -3.35 21.15
N ASN A 99 23.77 -4.43 20.94
CA ASN A 99 24.26 -5.80 20.90
C ASN A 99 23.66 -6.59 19.74
N THR A 100 24.45 -7.48 19.15
CA THR A 100 23.95 -8.38 18.12
C THR A 100 23.22 -9.57 18.75
N THR A 101 21.89 -9.64 18.54
CA THR A 101 21.06 -10.75 19.01
C THR A 101 21.20 -11.99 18.12
N LYS A 102 20.74 -13.15 18.62
CA LYS A 102 20.67 -14.38 17.82
C LYS A 102 19.82 -14.23 16.57
N SER A 103 18.72 -13.51 16.68
CA SER A 103 17.80 -13.22 15.56
C SER A 103 18.47 -12.36 14.50
N MET A 104 19.20 -11.31 14.89
CA MET A 104 19.98 -10.46 14.00
C MET A 104 21.06 -11.25 13.27
N ALA A 105 21.90 -11.99 14.02
CA ALA A 105 22.96 -12.81 13.45
C ALA A 105 22.42 -13.83 12.44
N ALA A 106 21.32 -14.49 12.76
CA ALA A 106 20.66 -15.44 11.87
C ALA A 106 20.09 -14.78 10.61
N ALA A 107 19.51 -13.57 10.72
CA ALA A 107 19.00 -12.82 9.59
C ALA A 107 20.12 -12.33 8.67
N ILE A 108 21.21 -11.79 9.23
CA ILE A 108 22.40 -11.34 8.50
C ILE A 108 23.03 -12.51 7.73
N ASN A 109 23.27 -13.63 8.41
CA ASN A 109 23.89 -14.81 7.80
C ASN A 109 23.02 -15.37 6.64
N GLU A 110 21.71 -15.46 6.83
CA GLU A 110 20.82 -15.95 5.79
C GLU A 110 20.74 -14.97 4.58
N THR A 111 20.71 -13.69 4.84
CA THR A 111 20.71 -12.67 3.78
C THR A 111 22.03 -12.70 2.99
N LYS A 112 23.17 -12.83 3.69
CA LYS A 112 24.49 -12.97 3.08
C LYS A 112 24.55 -14.23 2.22
N ARG A 113 24.12 -15.37 2.72
CA ARG A 113 24.06 -16.64 1.98
C ARG A 113 23.23 -16.51 0.71
N ARG A 114 22.05 -15.88 0.78
CA ARG A 114 21.19 -15.66 -0.41
C ARG A 114 21.87 -14.77 -1.43
N ARG A 115 22.51 -13.68 -0.98
CA ARG A 115 23.22 -12.75 -1.84
C ARG A 115 24.40 -13.42 -2.54
N GLU A 116 25.19 -14.19 -1.85
CA GLU A 116 26.31 -14.94 -2.43
C GLU A 116 25.84 -15.93 -3.51
N LYS A 117 24.76 -16.67 -3.21
CA LYS A 117 24.14 -17.58 -4.19
C LYS A 117 23.67 -16.84 -5.45
N GLN A 118 23.02 -15.69 -5.26
CA GLN A 118 22.53 -14.87 -6.39
C GLN A 118 23.69 -14.31 -7.21
N LEU A 119 24.73 -13.80 -6.57
CA LEU A 119 25.92 -13.27 -7.25
C LEU A 119 26.61 -14.35 -8.08
N LYS A 120 26.73 -15.56 -7.52
CA LYS A 120 27.30 -16.70 -8.24
C LYS A 120 26.45 -17.04 -9.48
N PHE A 121 25.14 -17.16 -9.32
CA PHE A 121 24.21 -17.43 -10.41
C PHE A 121 24.29 -16.35 -11.49
N ASN A 122 24.29 -15.08 -11.11
CA ASN A 122 24.38 -13.96 -12.04
C ASN A 122 25.68 -14.02 -12.86
N LYS A 123 26.80 -14.32 -12.19
CA LYS A 123 28.11 -14.45 -12.83
C LYS A 123 28.15 -15.63 -13.83
N GLU A 124 27.61 -16.78 -13.45
CA GLU A 124 27.55 -17.97 -14.30
C GLU A 124 26.68 -17.77 -15.54
N ASN A 125 25.63 -16.95 -15.44
CA ASN A 125 24.68 -16.70 -16.53
C ASN A 125 24.89 -15.35 -17.22
N ASN A 126 25.94 -14.60 -16.90
CA ASN A 126 26.23 -13.26 -17.43
C ASN A 126 25.07 -12.28 -17.26
N ILE A 127 24.38 -12.35 -16.12
CA ILE A 127 23.26 -11.47 -15.79
C ILE A 127 23.77 -10.25 -15.02
N THR A 128 23.50 -9.05 -15.55
CA THR A 128 23.72 -7.79 -14.83
C THR A 128 22.45 -7.43 -14.08
N PRO A 129 22.48 -7.36 -12.73
CA PRO A 129 21.30 -6.98 -11.97
C PRO A 129 20.90 -5.54 -12.23
N LEU A 130 19.60 -5.29 -12.36
CA LEU A 130 19.02 -3.97 -12.55
C LEU A 130 17.99 -3.71 -11.45
N SER A 131 17.90 -2.45 -11.00
CA SER A 131 16.84 -2.03 -10.08
C SER A 131 15.48 -2.13 -10.75
N ILE A 132 14.48 -2.59 -10.00
CA ILE A 132 13.11 -2.69 -10.49
C ILE A 132 12.55 -1.28 -10.66
N LYS A 133 11.97 -1.01 -11.83
CA LYS A 133 11.18 0.21 -12.10
C LYS A 133 9.71 -0.19 -12.17
N LYS A 134 8.88 0.41 -11.33
CA LYS A 134 7.44 0.18 -11.31
C LYS A 134 6.71 1.49 -11.53
N ASN A 135 5.65 1.47 -12.35
CA ASN A 135 4.84 2.65 -12.61
C ASN A 135 4.14 3.10 -11.32
N ILE A 136 4.07 4.42 -11.07
CA ILE A 136 3.50 4.96 -9.82
C ILE A 136 1.98 4.95 -9.89
N ASP A 137 1.41 5.10 -11.09
CA ASP A 137 -0.04 5.15 -11.31
C ASP A 137 -0.72 3.80 -11.08
N GLU A 138 -0.05 2.67 -11.37
CA GLU A 138 -0.58 1.32 -11.14
C GLU A 138 -0.90 1.02 -9.66
N ILE A 139 -0.27 1.71 -8.71
CA ILE A 139 -0.52 1.48 -7.28
C ILE A 139 -1.90 2.00 -6.87
N LEU A 140 -2.34 3.11 -7.43
CA LEU A 140 -3.66 3.69 -7.15
C LEU A 140 -4.78 2.84 -7.76
N GLU A 141 -4.56 2.31 -8.97
CA GLU A 141 -5.52 1.43 -9.65
C GLU A 141 -5.64 0.08 -8.92
N HIS A 142 -4.54 -0.59 -8.60
CA HIS A 142 -4.57 -1.88 -7.89
C HIS A 142 -5.09 -1.80 -6.46
N THR A 143 -4.90 -0.69 -5.76
CA THR A 143 -5.42 -0.56 -4.39
C THR A 143 -6.91 -0.21 -4.42
N ALA A 144 -7.34 0.58 -5.39
CA ALA A 144 -8.75 0.82 -5.65
C ALA A 144 -9.47 -0.46 -6.14
N GLU A 145 -8.80 -1.32 -6.92
CA GLU A 145 -9.35 -2.60 -7.38
C GLU A 145 -9.40 -3.67 -6.29
N GLN A 146 -8.52 -3.66 -5.30
CA GLN A 146 -8.55 -4.64 -4.19
C GLN A 146 -9.62 -4.32 -3.15
N ASP A 147 -10.00 -3.06 -3.00
CA ASP A 147 -11.12 -2.64 -2.14
C ASP A 147 -12.48 -2.64 -2.90
N HIS A 148 -12.46 -2.76 -4.22
CA HIS A 148 -13.67 -2.87 -5.03
C HIS A 148 -13.77 -4.27 -5.63
N VAL A 149 -14.67 -5.09 -5.12
CA VAL A 149 -15.26 -6.16 -5.90
C VAL A 149 -15.89 -5.49 -7.11
N THR A 150 -15.20 -5.50 -8.24
CA THR A 150 -15.69 -4.89 -9.48
C THR A 150 -16.84 -5.75 -9.99
N ILE A 151 -18.06 -5.40 -9.58
CA ILE A 151 -19.23 -5.87 -10.32
C ILE A 151 -19.11 -5.18 -11.68
N GLU A 152 -18.92 -5.95 -12.75
CA GLU A 152 -18.93 -5.45 -14.12
C GLU A 152 -20.25 -4.69 -14.35
N ILE A 153 -20.20 -3.38 -14.18
CA ILE A 153 -21.30 -2.48 -14.52
C ILE A 153 -21.17 -2.23 -16.02
N GLU A 154 -22.00 -2.93 -16.79
CA GLU A 154 -22.12 -2.68 -18.22
C GLU A 154 -22.23 -1.17 -18.50
N ASN A 155 -21.45 -0.70 -19.46
CA ASN A 155 -21.31 0.70 -19.87
C ASN A 155 -22.65 1.46 -19.89
N THR A 156 -22.96 2.19 -18.84
CA THR A 156 -24.15 3.06 -18.73
C THR A 156 -24.00 4.38 -19.48
N LYS A 157 -23.28 4.39 -20.60
CA LYS A 157 -23.27 5.56 -21.47
C LYS A 157 -24.62 5.67 -22.18
N GLN A 158 -25.49 6.56 -21.66
CA GLN A 158 -26.73 7.04 -22.27
C GLN A 158 -28.03 6.25 -22.07
N LEU A 159 -28.29 5.70 -20.91
CA LEU A 159 -29.67 5.30 -20.58
C LEU A 159 -30.47 6.51 -20.10
N VAL A 160 -31.56 6.85 -20.82
CA VAL A 160 -32.45 7.98 -20.51
C VAL A 160 -33.88 7.47 -20.39
N GLY A 161 -34.64 7.93 -19.41
CA GLY A 161 -36.07 7.67 -19.28
C GLY A 161 -36.44 6.26 -18.84
N LYS A 162 -37.28 5.54 -19.62
CA LYS A 162 -37.80 4.21 -19.24
C LYS A 162 -36.72 3.16 -19.09
N ASP A 163 -35.66 3.20 -19.87
CA ASP A 163 -34.58 2.22 -19.82
C ASP A 163 -33.74 2.39 -18.55
N LEU A 164 -33.55 3.62 -18.07
CA LEU A 164 -32.89 3.89 -16.80
C LEU A 164 -33.71 3.35 -15.61
N ASN A 165 -35.03 3.50 -15.63
CA ASN A 165 -35.90 2.96 -14.58
C ASN A 165 -35.88 1.43 -14.54
N ASN A 166 -35.91 0.77 -15.69
CA ASN A 166 -35.79 -0.68 -15.77
C ASN A 166 -34.42 -1.16 -15.25
N TYR A 167 -33.35 -0.42 -15.55
CA TYR A 167 -32.01 -0.73 -15.05
C TYR A 167 -31.93 -0.58 -13.53
N ILE A 168 -32.46 0.51 -12.97
CA ILE A 168 -32.52 0.71 -11.50
C ILE A 168 -33.30 -0.44 -10.83
N GLN A 169 -34.44 -0.86 -11.37
CA GLN A 169 -35.21 -1.99 -10.83
C GLN A 169 -34.43 -3.31 -10.85
N ASN A 170 -33.63 -3.54 -11.90
CA ASN A 170 -32.76 -4.72 -11.97
C ASN A 170 -31.66 -4.68 -10.91
N LEU A 171 -31.06 -3.51 -10.70
CA LEU A 171 -30.05 -3.33 -9.62
C LEU A 171 -30.67 -3.52 -8.24
N GLU A 172 -31.91 -3.03 -7.99
CA GLU A 172 -32.63 -3.24 -6.74
C GLU A 172 -32.88 -4.74 -6.45
N LYS A 173 -33.24 -5.51 -7.47
CA LYS A 173 -33.40 -6.97 -7.32
C LYS A 173 -32.09 -7.65 -6.99
N LYS A 174 -30.99 -7.31 -7.69
CA LYS A 174 -29.65 -7.86 -7.41
C LYS A 174 -29.20 -7.50 -6.00
N MET A 175 -29.43 -6.27 -5.55
CA MET A 175 -29.12 -5.84 -4.19
C MET A 175 -29.86 -6.69 -3.14
N GLN A 176 -31.15 -6.97 -3.36
CA GLN A 176 -31.94 -7.84 -2.46
C GLN A 176 -31.43 -9.28 -2.47
N ASP A 177 -31.02 -9.81 -3.63
CA ASP A 177 -30.45 -11.15 -3.74
C ASP A 177 -29.13 -11.27 -2.98
N TYR A 178 -28.23 -10.30 -3.08
CA TYR A 178 -26.99 -10.26 -2.30
C TYR A 178 -27.25 -10.11 -0.80
N ALA A 179 -28.17 -9.26 -0.41
CA ALA A 179 -28.57 -9.10 0.99
C ALA A 179 -29.17 -10.42 1.58
N SER A 180 -29.93 -11.19 0.78
CA SER A 180 -30.49 -12.47 1.19
C SER A 180 -29.42 -13.55 1.39
N LYS A 181 -28.28 -13.44 0.69
CA LYS A 181 -27.13 -14.33 0.82
C LYS A 181 -26.13 -13.88 1.89
N LEU A 182 -26.44 -12.80 2.63
CA LEU A 182 -25.60 -12.17 3.65
C LEU A 182 -24.30 -11.53 3.07
N GLU A 183 -24.26 -11.28 1.78
CA GLU A 183 -23.19 -10.58 1.05
C GLU A 183 -23.45 -9.07 1.14
N PHE A 184 -23.23 -8.50 2.34
CA PHE A 184 -23.64 -7.13 2.65
C PHE A 184 -22.79 -6.06 1.98
N GLU A 185 -21.52 -6.36 1.64
CA GLU A 185 -20.64 -5.42 0.96
C GLU A 185 -21.10 -5.19 -0.48
N GLU A 186 -21.43 -6.24 -1.21
CA GLU A 186 -21.98 -6.19 -2.57
C GLU A 186 -23.34 -5.50 -2.60
N ALA A 187 -24.20 -5.81 -1.62
CA ALA A 187 -25.48 -5.14 -1.47
C ALA A 187 -25.34 -3.64 -1.20
N ALA A 188 -24.35 -3.22 -0.40
CA ALA A 188 -24.09 -1.82 -0.12
C ALA A 188 -23.61 -1.05 -1.35
N GLN A 189 -22.72 -1.63 -2.16
CA GLN A 189 -22.24 -1.04 -3.41
C GLN A 189 -23.38 -0.80 -4.41
N LEU A 190 -24.25 -1.80 -4.58
CA LEU A 190 -25.41 -1.66 -5.45
C LEU A 190 -26.39 -0.58 -4.95
N ARG A 191 -26.58 -0.47 -3.64
CA ARG A 191 -27.39 0.59 -3.02
C ARG A 191 -26.83 1.98 -3.35
N ASP A 192 -25.52 2.15 -3.24
CA ASP A 192 -24.87 3.43 -3.48
C ASP A 192 -24.93 3.82 -4.96
N GLU A 193 -24.80 2.86 -5.89
CA GLU A 193 -24.98 3.11 -7.33
C GLU A 193 -26.44 3.41 -7.67
N ILE A 194 -27.42 2.73 -7.08
CA ILE A 194 -28.85 3.04 -7.23
C ILE A 194 -29.14 4.48 -6.79
N ASN A 195 -28.59 4.90 -5.64
CA ASN A 195 -28.75 6.25 -5.13
C ASN A 195 -28.13 7.29 -6.08
N ARG A 196 -26.96 7.01 -6.64
CA ARG A 196 -26.28 7.85 -7.63
C ARG A 196 -27.09 8.00 -8.91
N LEU A 197 -27.65 6.92 -9.42
CA LEU A 197 -28.49 6.94 -10.63
C LEU A 197 -29.80 7.69 -10.41
N LYS A 198 -30.45 7.49 -9.25
CA LYS A 198 -31.65 8.24 -8.85
C LYS A 198 -31.37 9.73 -8.68
N ALA A 199 -30.27 10.12 -8.08
CA ALA A 199 -29.85 11.52 -7.96
C ALA A 199 -29.61 12.16 -9.33
N LYS A 200 -28.96 11.45 -10.25
CA LYS A 200 -28.74 11.90 -11.63
C LYS A 200 -30.06 12.09 -12.39
N GLN A 201 -31.04 11.22 -12.18
CA GLN A 201 -32.37 11.32 -12.76
C GLN A 201 -33.14 12.54 -12.26
N LEU A 202 -32.96 12.91 -10.99
CA LEU A 202 -33.59 14.08 -10.34
C LEU A 202 -32.84 15.41 -10.64
N GLY A 203 -31.74 15.38 -11.40
CA GLY A 203 -30.96 16.57 -11.73
C GLY A 203 -30.20 17.17 -10.54
N VAL A 204 -30.00 16.42 -9.45
CA VAL A 204 -29.28 16.88 -8.26
C VAL A 204 -27.78 16.78 -8.52
N PRO A 205 -26.99 17.87 -8.35
CA PRO A 205 -25.54 17.81 -8.52
C PRO A 205 -24.90 16.87 -7.49
N ASN A 206 -23.96 16.04 -7.91
CA ASN A 206 -23.24 15.05 -7.08
C ASN A 206 -22.61 15.61 -5.76
N LYS A 207 -22.42 16.92 -5.71
CA LYS A 207 -21.76 17.62 -4.59
C LYS A 207 -22.56 17.64 -3.27
N ILE A 208 -23.84 17.28 -3.28
CA ILE A 208 -24.72 17.28 -2.09
C ILE A 208 -24.73 15.89 -1.39
N LEU A 209 -24.32 14.83 -2.08
CA LEU A 209 -24.29 13.46 -1.53
C LEU A 209 -23.06 13.17 -0.67
N GLU A 210 -22.00 13.98 -0.79
CA GLU A 210 -20.76 13.85 -0.01
C GLU A 210 -20.81 14.51 1.38
N LEU A 211 -21.86 15.30 1.66
CA LEU A 211 -22.01 16.03 2.93
C LEU A 211 -22.75 15.25 4.04
N ASN A 212 -23.22 14.04 3.77
CA ASN A 212 -23.95 13.19 4.72
C ASN A 212 -23.24 11.85 5.00
N ARG A 213 -21.92 11.83 4.92
CA ARG A 213 -21.06 10.73 5.43
C ARG A 213 -20.32 11.12 6.68
#